data_e3bd3f68c34208298a7955fab793b1a0
#
_entry.id   e3bd3f68c34208298a7955fab793b1a0
#
_cell.length_a   1.000
_cell.length_b   1.000
_cell.length_c   1.000
_cell.angle_alpha   90.00
_cell.angle_beta   90.00
_cell.angle_gamma   90.00
#
_symmetry.space_group_name_H-M   'P 1'
#
loop_
_entity.id
_entity.type
_entity.pdbx_description
1 polymer ?
#
loop_
_entity_poly.entity_id
_entity_poly.type
_entity_poly.pdbx_seq_one_letter_code
_entity_poly.pdbx_strand_id
1 'polypeptide(L)'
;MLLELTGVETFYGASQALFGVNLAMAEGEAVALMGRNGMGKTTTIRSIFGLSPLRHGTVLFAGADISAAKPYRIARLGLGLVPEGRRCFPNLTVAENLLASARKGFWTIKEVNALFPRLAERSGQYANSLSGGEQQMLAVARALMTNPKLIVLDEATEGLAPVIRQEIWKAIAALKRQGQSILVVDKTLSELLPVADRCFVLERGRTVWSGVPAELTGAIQDRYLGV
;
A
#
# COMPACT_ATOMS: atom_id res chain seq x y z
N MET A 1 11.81 -7.42 12.64
CA MET A 1 10.62 -7.23 11.77
C MET A 1 10.36 -5.75 11.58
N LEU A 2 9.95 -5.30 10.37
CA LEU A 2 9.54 -3.91 10.14
C LEU A 2 8.08 -3.70 10.54
N LEU A 3 7.18 -4.59 10.09
CA LEU A 3 5.76 -4.56 10.46
C LEU A 3 5.34 -5.94 10.96
N GLU A 4 4.59 -5.97 12.05
CA GLU A 4 4.05 -7.20 12.63
C GLU A 4 2.65 -6.97 13.16
N LEU A 5 1.70 -7.78 12.71
CA LEU A 5 0.33 -7.85 13.18
C LEU A 5 0.13 -9.17 13.89
N THR A 6 -0.37 -9.14 15.11
CA THR A 6 -0.66 -10.34 15.90
C THR A 6 -2.09 -10.31 16.41
N GLY A 7 -2.91 -11.25 15.93
CA GLY A 7 -4.29 -11.43 16.36
C GLY A 7 -5.18 -10.19 16.19
N VAL A 8 -4.97 -9.40 15.14
CA VAL A 8 -5.66 -8.12 14.95
C VAL A 8 -7.16 -8.32 14.69
N GLU A 9 -7.98 -7.72 15.55
CA GLU A 9 -9.43 -7.68 15.44
C GLU A 9 -9.93 -6.23 15.32
N THR A 10 -10.83 -5.99 14.36
CA THR A 10 -11.36 -4.66 14.07
C THR A 10 -12.86 -4.74 13.82
N PHE A 11 -13.58 -3.73 14.31
CA PHE A 11 -15.04 -3.64 14.23
C PHE A 11 -15.46 -2.31 13.60
N TYR A 12 -16.58 -2.36 12.87
CA TYR A 12 -17.35 -1.20 12.42
C TYR A 12 -18.68 -1.18 13.17
N GLY A 13 -18.77 -0.38 14.24
CA GLY A 13 -19.89 -0.44 15.17
C GLY A 13 -19.96 -1.82 15.85
N ALA A 14 -21.07 -2.53 15.65
CA ALA A 14 -21.27 -3.90 16.17
C ALA A 14 -20.74 -4.99 15.23
N SER A 15 -20.41 -4.67 13.98
CA SER A 15 -19.99 -5.64 12.98
C SER A 15 -18.49 -5.87 13.03
N GLN A 16 -18.06 -7.09 13.29
CA GLN A 16 -16.66 -7.48 13.23
C GLN A 16 -16.21 -7.66 11.77
N ALA A 17 -15.09 -7.06 11.41
CA ALA A 17 -14.51 -7.13 10.06
C ALA A 17 -13.20 -7.93 10.02
N LEU A 18 -12.39 -7.88 11.09
CA LEU A 18 -11.18 -8.70 11.22
C LEU A 18 -11.29 -9.60 12.45
N PHE A 19 -10.90 -10.86 12.28
CA PHE A 19 -11.07 -11.95 13.23
C PHE A 19 -9.73 -12.62 13.61
N GLY A 20 -8.73 -11.81 13.97
CA GLY A 20 -7.41 -12.29 14.35
C GLY A 20 -6.44 -12.37 13.19
N VAL A 21 -6.27 -11.24 12.45
CA VAL A 21 -5.31 -11.16 11.33
C VAL A 21 -3.89 -11.16 11.86
N ASN A 22 -3.04 -12.00 11.22
CA ASN A 22 -1.61 -12.07 11.45
C ASN A 22 -0.87 -11.76 10.15
N LEU A 23 0.15 -10.91 10.22
CA LEU A 23 1.02 -10.55 9.11
C LEU A 23 2.38 -10.13 9.67
N ALA A 24 3.45 -10.55 9.04
CA ALA A 24 4.79 -10.12 9.40
C ALA A 24 5.61 -9.83 8.15
N MET A 25 6.37 -8.73 8.16
CA MET A 25 7.29 -8.38 7.09
C MET A 25 8.60 -7.82 7.62
N ALA A 26 9.69 -8.14 6.92
CA ALA A 26 11.01 -7.62 7.18
C ALA A 26 11.22 -6.24 6.52
N GLU A 27 12.31 -5.57 6.88
CA GLU A 27 12.76 -4.37 6.18
C GLU A 27 13.26 -4.74 4.78
N GLY A 28 12.93 -3.92 3.78
CA GLY A 28 13.26 -4.17 2.38
C GLY A 28 12.39 -5.23 1.68
N GLU A 29 11.49 -5.88 2.41
CA GLU A 29 10.61 -6.93 1.86
C GLU A 29 9.41 -6.30 1.12
N ALA A 30 9.02 -6.93 0.00
CA ALA A 30 7.76 -6.65 -0.68
C ALA A 30 6.75 -7.75 -0.35
N VAL A 31 5.68 -7.37 0.34
CA VAL A 31 4.63 -8.30 0.80
C VAL A 31 3.34 -8.04 0.04
N ALA A 32 2.73 -9.11 -0.49
CA ALA A 32 1.42 -9.09 -1.11
C ALA A 32 0.34 -9.50 -0.10
N LEU A 33 -0.66 -8.66 0.09
CA LEU A 33 -1.86 -9.01 0.86
C LEU A 33 -3.02 -9.26 -0.11
N MET A 34 -3.45 -10.52 -0.18
CA MET A 34 -4.39 -11.03 -1.17
C MET A 34 -5.69 -11.52 -0.54
N GLY A 35 -6.68 -11.79 -1.37
CA GLY A 35 -7.99 -12.28 -0.98
C GLY A 35 -9.09 -11.63 -1.83
N ARG A 36 -10.25 -12.26 -1.91
CA ARG A 36 -11.42 -11.74 -2.65
C ARG A 36 -11.89 -10.40 -2.08
N ASN A 37 -12.78 -9.73 -2.80
CA ASN A 37 -13.39 -8.49 -2.31
C ASN A 37 -14.17 -8.76 -1.01
N GLY A 38 -14.11 -7.80 -0.07
CA GLY A 38 -14.77 -7.94 1.23
C GLY A 38 -14.05 -8.84 2.25
N MET A 39 -12.89 -9.41 1.93
CA MET A 39 -12.16 -10.31 2.83
C MET A 39 -11.36 -9.60 3.93
N GLY A 40 -11.39 -8.26 4.00
CA GLY A 40 -10.76 -7.50 5.08
C GLY A 40 -9.42 -6.82 4.73
N LYS A 41 -8.96 -6.85 3.46
CA LYS A 41 -7.67 -6.27 3.05
C LYS A 41 -7.55 -4.79 3.39
N THR A 42 -8.45 -3.95 2.88
CA THR A 42 -8.50 -2.50 3.17
C THR A 42 -8.73 -2.23 4.67
N THR A 43 -9.53 -3.06 5.37
CA THR A 43 -9.70 -2.93 6.82
C THR A 43 -8.39 -3.21 7.55
N THR A 44 -7.60 -4.21 7.13
CA THR A 44 -6.26 -4.49 7.68
C THR A 44 -5.35 -3.28 7.49
N ILE A 45 -5.29 -2.70 6.28
CA ILE A 45 -4.52 -1.47 6.02
C ILE A 45 -5.00 -0.33 6.92
N ARG A 46 -6.31 -0.10 7.01
CA ARG A 46 -6.88 0.95 7.87
C ARG A 46 -6.53 0.75 9.33
N SER A 47 -6.48 -0.49 9.80
CA SER A 47 -6.06 -0.83 11.17
C SER A 47 -4.58 -0.53 11.41
N ILE A 48 -3.69 -0.87 10.47
CA ILE A 48 -2.26 -0.53 10.52
C ILE A 48 -2.06 0.99 10.66
N PHE A 49 -2.86 1.79 9.95
CA PHE A 49 -2.75 3.25 9.96
C PHE A 49 -3.56 3.94 11.08
N GLY A 50 -4.18 3.18 11.98
CA GLY A 50 -5.02 3.73 13.05
C GLY A 50 -6.27 4.46 12.55
N LEU A 51 -6.67 4.23 11.29
CA LEU A 51 -7.89 4.77 10.66
C LEU A 51 -9.14 3.98 11.05
N SER A 52 -8.96 2.75 11.50
CA SER A 52 -9.98 1.91 12.13
C SER A 52 -9.39 1.38 13.43
N PRO A 53 -10.00 1.66 14.59
CA PRO A 53 -9.44 1.27 15.88
C PRO A 53 -9.42 -0.26 16.03
N LEU A 54 -8.35 -0.78 16.61
CA LEU A 54 -8.26 -2.18 17.00
C LEU A 54 -9.16 -2.42 18.22
N ARG A 55 -9.81 -3.57 18.26
CA ARG A 55 -10.50 -4.07 19.44
C ARG A 55 -9.60 -4.99 20.26
N HIS A 56 -8.89 -5.87 19.56
CA HIS A 56 -7.90 -6.79 20.13
C HIS A 56 -6.71 -6.95 19.18
N GLY A 57 -5.64 -7.55 19.69
CA GLY A 57 -4.41 -7.76 18.97
C GLY A 57 -3.45 -6.58 19.04
N THR A 58 -2.31 -6.73 18.38
CA THR A 58 -1.22 -5.73 18.39
C THR A 58 -0.71 -5.46 16.98
N VAL A 59 -0.26 -4.22 16.76
CA VAL A 59 0.46 -3.80 15.55
C VAL A 59 1.78 -3.18 16.00
N LEU A 60 2.89 -3.82 15.64
CA LEU A 60 4.24 -3.30 15.87
C LEU A 60 4.81 -2.76 14.56
N PHE A 61 5.42 -1.59 14.60
CA PHE A 61 6.15 -1.01 13.48
C PHE A 61 7.55 -0.58 13.91
N ALA A 62 8.58 -1.16 13.29
CA ALA A 62 9.99 -0.97 13.65
C ALA A 62 10.24 -1.19 15.17
N GLY A 63 9.57 -2.21 15.74
CA GLY A 63 9.64 -2.56 17.16
C GLY A 63 8.79 -1.71 18.10
N ALA A 64 8.16 -0.64 17.62
CA ALA A 64 7.28 0.20 18.42
C ALA A 64 5.82 -0.26 18.31
N ASP A 65 5.09 -0.34 19.42
CA ASP A 65 3.65 -0.60 19.42
C ASP A 65 2.89 0.64 18.95
N ILE A 66 2.16 0.47 17.84
CA ILE A 66 1.33 1.51 17.22
C ILE A 66 -0.16 1.22 17.31
N SER A 67 -0.58 0.18 18.02
CA SER A 67 -1.95 -0.32 18.10
C SER A 67 -2.98 0.74 18.48
N ALA A 68 -2.62 1.65 19.41
CA ALA A 68 -3.45 2.77 19.85
C ALA A 68 -2.98 4.14 19.33
N ALA A 69 -2.01 4.16 18.42
CA ALA A 69 -1.44 5.41 17.94
C ALA A 69 -2.37 6.14 16.98
N LYS A 70 -2.39 7.46 17.05
CA LYS A 70 -3.17 8.30 16.10
C LYS A 70 -2.54 8.26 14.70
N PRO A 71 -3.35 8.34 13.62
CA PRO A 71 -2.86 8.23 12.23
C PRO A 71 -1.68 9.15 11.89
N TYR A 72 -1.71 10.40 12.37
CA TYR A 72 -0.62 11.34 12.10
C TYR A 72 0.70 10.94 12.78
N ARG A 73 0.65 10.25 13.95
CA ARG A 73 1.85 9.72 14.62
C ARG A 73 2.41 8.55 13.84
N ILE A 74 1.54 7.63 13.40
CA ILE A 74 1.90 6.49 12.56
C ILE A 74 2.59 6.95 11.29
N ALA A 75 2.01 7.93 10.57
CA ALA A 75 2.61 8.50 9.39
C ALA A 75 3.99 9.15 9.67
N ARG A 76 4.20 9.74 10.86
CA ARG A 76 5.50 10.31 11.26
C ARG A 76 6.56 9.27 11.57
N LEU A 77 6.19 8.04 11.89
CA LEU A 77 7.13 6.93 12.08
C LEU A 77 7.70 6.41 10.76
N GLY A 78 7.13 6.82 9.62
CA GLY A 78 7.60 6.45 8.30
C GLY A 78 6.69 5.45 7.58
N LEU A 79 5.39 5.42 7.88
CA LEU A 79 4.40 4.71 7.07
C LEU A 79 3.80 5.65 6.03
N GLY A 80 3.95 5.31 4.74
CA GLY A 80 3.32 6.01 3.62
C GLY A 80 2.14 5.20 3.08
N LEU A 81 1.00 5.85 2.85
CA LEU A 81 -0.21 5.20 2.33
C LEU A 81 -0.58 5.77 0.97
N VAL A 82 -0.80 4.90 0.01
CA VAL A 82 -1.52 5.17 -1.23
C VAL A 82 -2.88 4.48 -1.11
N PRO A 83 -3.92 5.19 -0.70
CA PRO A 83 -5.24 4.61 -0.54
C PRO A 83 -5.94 4.45 -1.89
N GLU A 84 -6.96 3.61 -1.93
CA GLU A 84 -7.91 3.54 -3.03
C GLU A 84 -8.51 4.93 -3.35
N GLY A 85 -8.79 5.20 -4.63
CA GLY A 85 -9.52 6.38 -5.07
C GLY A 85 -8.69 7.61 -5.37
N ARG A 86 -7.41 7.49 -5.71
CA ARG A 86 -6.58 8.56 -6.31
C ARG A 86 -6.61 9.88 -5.54
N ARG A 87 -6.38 9.85 -4.23
CA ARG A 87 -6.60 10.98 -3.34
C ARG A 87 -5.52 12.07 -3.46
N CYS A 88 -5.59 12.86 -4.54
CA CYS A 88 -4.80 14.07 -4.72
C CYS A 88 -5.56 15.30 -4.22
N PHE A 89 -4.85 16.41 -3.98
CA PHE A 89 -5.46 17.72 -3.74
C PHE A 89 -5.86 18.33 -5.09
N PRO A 90 -7.15 18.38 -5.45
CA PRO A 90 -7.57 18.69 -6.82
C PRO A 90 -7.24 20.13 -7.24
N ASN A 91 -7.22 21.05 -6.28
CA ASN A 91 -6.97 22.49 -6.50
C ASN A 91 -5.49 22.90 -6.35
N LEU A 92 -4.59 21.93 -6.17
CA LEU A 92 -3.16 22.13 -6.17
C LEU A 92 -2.57 21.60 -7.48
N THR A 93 -1.51 22.23 -7.95
CA THR A 93 -0.69 21.73 -9.07
C THR A 93 0.01 20.43 -8.67
N VAL A 94 0.57 19.72 -9.67
CA VAL A 94 1.40 18.54 -9.41
C VAL A 94 2.56 18.87 -8.47
N ALA A 95 3.29 19.95 -8.74
CA ALA A 95 4.41 20.37 -7.89
C ALA A 95 3.96 20.69 -6.45
N GLU A 96 2.87 21.42 -6.28
CA GLU A 96 2.31 21.74 -4.96
C GLU A 96 1.82 20.49 -4.22
N ASN A 97 1.18 19.54 -4.91
CA ASN A 97 0.80 18.26 -4.35
C ASN A 97 2.00 17.50 -3.78
N LEU A 98 3.12 17.47 -4.52
CA LEU A 98 4.35 16.81 -4.08
C LEU A 98 4.96 17.53 -2.87
N LEU A 99 5.05 18.85 -2.92
CA LEU A 99 5.61 19.67 -1.85
C LEU A 99 4.77 19.59 -0.55
N ALA A 100 3.46 19.56 -0.66
CA ALA A 100 2.56 19.47 0.51
C ALA A 100 2.79 18.21 1.37
N SER A 101 3.35 17.15 0.79
CA SER A 101 3.66 15.89 1.47
C SER A 101 5.15 15.74 1.80
N ALA A 102 6.00 16.64 1.32
CA ALA A 102 7.45 16.48 1.33
C ALA A 102 8.04 16.44 2.75
N ARG A 103 8.93 15.50 2.98
CA ARG A 103 9.81 15.40 4.15
C ARG A 103 11.26 15.25 3.69
N LYS A 104 12.20 15.63 4.54
CA LYS A 104 13.64 15.47 4.25
C LYS A 104 13.98 13.98 4.14
N GLY A 105 14.67 13.60 3.07
CA GLY A 105 15.14 12.24 2.83
C GLY A 105 15.61 12.02 1.40
N PHE A 106 15.69 10.77 0.98
CA PHE A 106 16.10 10.34 -0.36
C PHE A 106 15.12 10.82 -1.44
N TRP A 107 13.82 10.64 -1.19
CA TRP A 107 12.78 11.01 -2.15
C TRP A 107 12.61 12.53 -2.17
N THR A 108 13.12 13.15 -3.22
CA THR A 108 12.94 14.56 -3.57
C THR A 108 12.12 14.66 -4.87
N ILE A 109 11.74 15.87 -5.26
CA ILE A 109 11.05 16.11 -6.55
C ILE A 109 11.87 15.53 -7.71
N LYS A 110 13.20 15.61 -7.66
CA LYS A 110 14.08 15.10 -8.70
C LYS A 110 13.94 13.58 -8.87
N GLU A 111 14.02 12.83 -7.78
CA GLU A 111 13.91 11.36 -7.79
C GLU A 111 12.50 10.91 -8.18
N VAL A 112 11.48 11.61 -7.71
CA VAL A 112 10.09 11.33 -8.08
C VAL A 112 9.83 11.61 -9.56
N ASN A 113 10.38 12.71 -10.10
CA ASN A 113 10.26 13.03 -11.51
C ASN A 113 11.04 12.05 -12.40
N ALA A 114 12.16 11.51 -11.92
CA ALA A 114 12.87 10.43 -12.62
C ALA A 114 12.07 9.12 -12.65
N LEU A 115 11.32 8.83 -11.59
CA LEU A 115 10.45 7.66 -11.51
C LEU A 115 9.16 7.82 -12.35
N PHE A 116 8.62 9.04 -12.41
CA PHE A 116 7.39 9.39 -13.12
C PHE A 116 7.61 10.61 -14.05
N PRO A 117 8.28 10.45 -15.22
CA PRO A 117 8.57 11.58 -16.12
C PRO A 117 7.33 12.36 -16.56
N ARG A 118 6.19 11.67 -16.73
CA ARG A 118 4.91 12.33 -17.08
C ARG A 118 4.46 13.37 -16.04
N LEU A 119 4.77 13.17 -14.76
CA LEU A 119 4.46 14.15 -13.72
C LEU A 119 5.35 15.38 -13.82
N ALA A 120 6.63 15.18 -14.20
CA ALA A 120 7.56 16.29 -14.43
C ALA A 120 7.07 17.21 -15.56
N GLU A 121 6.62 16.64 -16.69
CA GLU A 121 6.07 17.37 -17.82
C GLU A 121 4.82 18.18 -17.47
N ARG A 122 4.09 17.76 -16.44
CA ARG A 122 2.81 18.33 -15.99
C ARG A 122 2.92 19.07 -14.66
N SER A 123 4.13 19.41 -14.21
CA SER A 123 4.40 19.95 -12.87
C SER A 123 3.54 21.17 -12.50
N GLY A 124 3.24 22.05 -13.46
CA GLY A 124 2.39 23.23 -13.29
C GLY A 124 0.88 22.98 -13.51
N GLN A 125 0.45 21.77 -13.90
CA GLN A 125 -0.97 21.49 -14.12
C GLN A 125 -1.67 21.17 -12.80
N TYR A 126 -2.95 21.56 -12.67
CA TYR A 126 -3.77 21.20 -11.53
C TYR A 126 -4.10 19.70 -11.53
N ALA A 127 -4.11 19.09 -10.33
CA ALA A 127 -4.35 17.66 -10.19
C ALA A 127 -5.72 17.19 -10.72
N ASN A 128 -6.74 18.05 -10.69
CA ASN A 128 -8.06 17.74 -11.26
C ASN A 128 -8.08 17.68 -12.80
N SER A 129 -7.10 18.27 -13.48
CA SER A 129 -6.99 18.23 -14.95
C SER A 129 -6.20 17.02 -15.47
N LEU A 130 -5.60 16.24 -14.56
CA LEU A 130 -4.85 15.03 -14.89
C LEU A 130 -5.78 13.88 -15.25
N SER A 131 -5.33 12.99 -16.13
CA SER A 131 -5.99 11.68 -16.33
C SER A 131 -5.99 10.86 -15.06
N GLY A 132 -6.91 9.90 -14.94
CA GLY A 132 -6.97 9.04 -13.76
C GLY A 132 -5.68 8.28 -13.46
N GLY A 133 -4.91 7.91 -14.49
CA GLY A 133 -3.61 7.27 -14.32
C GLY A 133 -2.54 8.22 -13.81
N GLU A 134 -2.50 9.45 -14.32
CA GLU A 134 -1.58 10.48 -13.82
C GLU A 134 -1.91 10.89 -12.37
N GLN A 135 -3.19 10.95 -12.01
CA GLN A 135 -3.60 11.16 -10.62
C GLN A 135 -3.13 10.02 -9.71
N GLN A 136 -3.17 8.77 -10.20
CA GLN A 136 -2.65 7.63 -9.44
C GLN A 136 -1.12 7.68 -9.28
N MET A 137 -0.38 8.01 -10.36
CA MET A 137 1.06 8.25 -10.27
C MET A 137 1.37 9.37 -9.26
N LEU A 138 0.59 10.45 -9.28
CA LEU A 138 0.73 11.55 -8.33
C LEU A 138 0.44 11.09 -6.88
N ALA A 139 -0.54 10.21 -6.66
CA ALA A 139 -0.81 9.67 -5.33
C ALA A 139 0.36 8.81 -4.81
N VAL A 140 0.96 7.96 -5.65
CA VAL A 140 2.17 7.19 -5.31
C VAL A 140 3.34 8.14 -5.05
N ALA A 141 3.58 9.10 -5.93
CA ALA A 141 4.64 10.10 -5.81
C ALA A 141 4.54 10.88 -4.49
N ARG A 142 3.34 11.32 -4.11
CA ARG A 142 3.09 12.01 -2.84
C ARG A 142 3.41 11.15 -1.62
N ALA A 143 3.09 9.86 -1.67
CA ALA A 143 3.44 8.93 -0.60
C ALA A 143 4.97 8.78 -0.49
N LEU A 144 5.69 8.69 -1.61
CA LEU A 144 7.15 8.64 -1.65
C LEU A 144 7.79 9.92 -1.09
N MET A 145 7.23 11.11 -1.41
CA MET A 145 7.71 12.40 -0.88
C MET A 145 7.66 12.49 0.65
N THR A 146 6.90 11.63 1.33
CA THR A 146 6.95 11.52 2.81
C THR A 146 8.21 10.79 3.31
N ASN A 147 9.04 10.27 2.40
CA ASN A 147 10.22 9.45 2.69
C ASN A 147 9.90 8.27 3.63
N PRO A 148 8.98 7.39 3.23
CA PRO A 148 8.49 6.33 4.10
C PRO A 148 9.50 5.18 4.24
N LYS A 149 9.55 4.55 5.41
CA LYS A 149 10.22 3.25 5.62
C LYS A 149 9.41 2.11 5.01
N LEU A 150 8.08 2.22 5.05
CA LEU A 150 7.13 1.29 4.46
C LEU A 150 6.13 2.08 3.62
N ILE A 151 6.01 1.74 2.33
CA ILE A 151 4.91 2.22 1.50
C ILE A 151 3.83 1.14 1.40
N VAL A 152 2.58 1.53 1.62
CA VAL A 152 1.40 0.66 1.51
C VAL A 152 0.56 1.12 0.33
N LEU A 153 0.28 0.21 -0.60
CA LEU A 153 -0.45 0.43 -1.83
C LEU A 153 -1.78 -0.35 -1.78
N ASP A 154 -2.89 0.35 -1.65
CA ASP A 154 -4.22 -0.26 -1.57
C ASP A 154 -4.94 -0.12 -2.92
N GLU A 155 -4.95 -1.22 -3.70
CA GLU A 155 -5.55 -1.32 -5.04
C GLU A 155 -5.09 -0.19 -6.00
N ALA A 156 -3.78 0.09 -5.98
CA ALA A 156 -3.19 1.24 -6.66
C ALA A 156 -3.25 1.18 -8.20
N THR A 157 -3.63 0.05 -8.79
CA THR A 157 -3.72 -0.11 -10.26
C THR A 157 -5.13 -0.35 -10.75
N GLU A 158 -6.14 -0.37 -9.86
CA GLU A 158 -7.52 -0.65 -10.23
C GLU A 158 -8.12 0.43 -11.15
N GLY A 159 -8.84 -0.03 -12.19
CA GLY A 159 -9.54 0.85 -13.13
C GLY A 159 -8.62 1.70 -14.02
N LEU A 160 -7.35 1.32 -14.16
CA LEU A 160 -6.39 2.00 -15.02
C LEU A 160 -6.24 1.30 -16.38
N ALA A 161 -5.96 2.10 -17.41
CA ALA A 161 -5.60 1.58 -18.72
C ALA A 161 -4.34 0.70 -18.63
N PRO A 162 -4.23 -0.38 -19.44
CA PRO A 162 -3.12 -1.34 -19.35
C PRO A 162 -1.72 -0.70 -19.37
N VAL A 163 -1.51 0.30 -20.24
CA VAL A 163 -0.22 0.99 -20.36
C VAL A 163 0.16 1.71 -19.05
N ILE A 164 -0.79 2.41 -18.45
CA ILE A 164 -0.57 3.13 -17.18
C ILE A 164 -0.34 2.17 -16.03
N ARG A 165 -1.11 1.06 -15.99
CA ARG A 165 -0.92 0.00 -15.00
C ARG A 165 0.49 -0.55 -15.06
N GLN A 166 1.00 -0.85 -16.26
CA GLN A 166 2.37 -1.32 -16.46
C GLN A 166 3.42 -0.29 -15.98
N GLU A 167 3.20 1.01 -16.21
CA GLU A 167 4.11 2.06 -15.73
C GLU A 167 4.17 2.08 -14.19
N ILE A 168 3.03 1.94 -13.50
CA ILE A 168 2.98 1.87 -12.04
C ILE A 168 3.69 0.60 -11.53
N TRP A 169 3.46 -0.56 -12.14
CA TRP A 169 4.15 -1.79 -11.75
C TRP A 169 5.65 -1.73 -11.99
N LYS A 170 6.11 -1.09 -13.08
CA LYS A 170 7.54 -0.81 -13.30
C LYS A 170 8.12 0.08 -12.19
N ALA A 171 7.38 1.09 -11.76
CA ALA A 171 7.78 1.93 -10.63
C ALA A 171 7.86 1.12 -9.32
N ILE A 172 6.85 0.30 -9.00
CA ILE A 172 6.85 -0.57 -7.81
C ILE A 172 8.05 -1.54 -7.84
N ALA A 173 8.33 -2.16 -8.99
CA ALA A 173 9.51 -3.02 -9.15
C ALA A 173 10.83 -2.26 -9.00
N ALA A 174 10.90 -0.99 -9.43
CA ALA A 174 12.06 -0.14 -9.21
C ALA A 174 12.25 0.21 -7.74
N LEU A 175 11.18 0.54 -7.02
CA LEU A 175 11.18 0.77 -5.57
C LEU A 175 11.71 -0.44 -4.81
N LYS A 176 11.21 -1.64 -5.14
CA LYS A 176 11.69 -2.89 -4.55
C LYS A 176 13.20 -3.08 -4.75
N ARG A 177 13.70 -2.89 -5.98
CA ARG A 177 15.14 -3.02 -6.27
C ARG A 177 16.01 -2.03 -5.48
N GLN A 178 15.44 -0.89 -5.08
CA GLN A 178 16.11 0.10 -4.22
C GLN A 178 16.00 -0.23 -2.72
N GLY A 179 15.42 -1.38 -2.36
CA GLY A 179 15.26 -1.81 -0.96
C GLY A 179 14.10 -1.16 -0.23
N GLN A 180 13.15 -0.51 -0.94
CA GLN A 180 11.95 0.03 -0.32
C GLN A 180 11.06 -1.11 0.19
N SER A 181 10.66 -1.07 1.46
CA SER A 181 9.65 -1.98 1.99
C SER A 181 8.29 -1.63 1.43
N ILE A 182 7.56 -2.63 0.92
CA ILE A 182 6.29 -2.44 0.22
C ILE A 182 5.26 -3.44 0.72
N LEU A 183 4.11 -2.96 1.17
CA LEU A 183 2.90 -3.78 1.34
C LEU A 183 1.93 -3.43 0.22
N VAL A 184 1.58 -4.40 -0.62
CA VAL A 184 0.74 -4.16 -1.78
C VAL A 184 -0.50 -5.03 -1.77
N VAL A 185 -1.64 -4.41 -2.08
CA VAL A 185 -2.92 -5.06 -2.35
C VAL A 185 -3.28 -4.80 -3.80
N ASP A 186 -3.44 -5.84 -4.59
CA ASP A 186 -3.92 -5.75 -5.97
C ASP A 186 -4.63 -7.06 -6.36
N LYS A 187 -5.46 -7.00 -7.41
CA LYS A 187 -6.22 -8.13 -7.95
C LYS A 187 -5.47 -8.91 -9.02
N THR A 188 -4.47 -8.28 -9.64
CA THR A 188 -3.76 -8.81 -10.81
C THR A 188 -2.56 -9.65 -10.37
N LEU A 189 -2.78 -10.94 -10.11
CA LEU A 189 -1.74 -11.86 -9.61
C LEU A 189 -0.50 -11.91 -10.52
N SER A 190 -0.69 -11.88 -11.85
CA SER A 190 0.42 -11.93 -12.82
C SER A 190 1.40 -10.74 -12.72
N GLU A 191 0.95 -9.61 -12.18
CA GLU A 191 1.79 -8.43 -11.96
C GLU A 191 2.28 -8.34 -10.50
N LEU A 192 1.47 -8.84 -9.57
CA LEU A 192 1.75 -8.82 -8.14
C LEU A 192 2.84 -9.82 -7.72
N LEU A 193 2.70 -11.09 -8.16
CA LEU A 193 3.58 -12.17 -7.74
C LEU A 193 5.07 -11.98 -8.13
N PRO A 194 5.41 -11.44 -9.32
CA PRO A 194 6.80 -11.16 -9.66
C PRO A 194 7.49 -10.12 -8.77
N VAL A 195 6.71 -9.28 -8.09
CA VAL A 195 7.24 -8.23 -7.22
C VAL A 195 7.29 -8.70 -5.76
N ALA A 196 6.37 -9.57 -5.34
CA ALA A 196 6.27 -10.02 -3.95
C ALA A 196 7.42 -10.97 -3.56
N ASP A 197 7.95 -10.81 -2.35
CA ASP A 197 8.83 -11.79 -1.68
C ASP A 197 8.02 -12.75 -0.83
N ARG A 198 6.90 -12.27 -0.26
CA ARG A 198 5.97 -13.03 0.56
C ARG A 198 4.54 -12.64 0.26
N CYS A 199 3.64 -13.60 0.41
CA CYS A 199 2.22 -13.43 0.21
C CYS A 199 1.46 -13.82 1.47
N PHE A 200 0.40 -13.07 1.78
CA PHE A 200 -0.59 -13.40 2.79
C PHE A 200 -1.97 -13.41 2.15
N VAL A 201 -2.77 -14.42 2.44
CA VAL A 201 -4.14 -14.53 1.95
C VAL A 201 -5.12 -14.34 3.09
N LEU A 202 -6.05 -13.42 2.90
CA LEU A 202 -7.17 -13.20 3.80
C LEU A 202 -8.45 -13.85 3.27
N GLU A 203 -9.17 -14.53 4.16
CA GLU A 203 -10.52 -14.97 3.95
C GLU A 203 -11.38 -14.61 5.17
N ARG A 204 -12.50 -13.94 4.95
CA ARG A 204 -13.45 -13.53 5.99
C ARG A 204 -12.77 -12.90 7.21
N GLY A 205 -11.82 -11.98 6.95
CA GLY A 205 -11.11 -11.26 8.00
C GLY A 205 -10.09 -12.06 8.80
N ARG A 206 -9.64 -13.22 8.28
CA ARG A 206 -8.60 -14.07 8.90
C ARG A 206 -7.45 -14.29 7.91
N THR A 207 -6.25 -14.42 8.42
CA THR A 207 -5.13 -14.93 7.63
C THR A 207 -5.26 -16.44 7.53
N VAL A 208 -5.49 -16.95 6.31
CA VAL A 208 -5.72 -18.37 6.05
C VAL A 208 -4.54 -19.07 5.39
N TRP A 209 -3.63 -18.30 4.80
CA TRP A 209 -2.41 -18.81 4.21
C TRP A 209 -1.33 -17.72 4.17
N SER A 210 -0.07 -18.13 4.29
CA SER A 210 1.11 -17.27 4.03
C SER A 210 2.26 -18.12 3.53
N GLY A 211 3.06 -17.58 2.60
CA GLY A 211 4.20 -18.26 2.02
C GLY A 211 4.89 -17.41 0.97
N VAL A 212 5.89 -17.99 0.29
CA VAL A 212 6.51 -17.32 -0.85
C VAL A 212 5.66 -17.50 -2.12
N PRO A 213 5.79 -16.64 -3.15
CA PRO A 213 4.98 -16.74 -4.37
C PRO A 213 5.01 -18.11 -5.04
N ALA A 214 6.16 -18.82 -5.00
CA ALA A 214 6.32 -20.15 -5.58
C ALA A 214 5.48 -21.24 -4.91
N GLU A 215 5.07 -21.02 -3.64
CA GLU A 215 4.23 -21.95 -2.88
C GLU A 215 2.74 -21.68 -3.07
N LEU A 216 2.36 -20.59 -3.77
CA LEU A 216 0.99 -20.26 -4.08
C LEU A 216 0.46 -21.12 -5.24
N THR A 217 0.13 -22.36 -4.94
CA THR A 217 -0.36 -23.35 -5.92
C THR A 217 -1.72 -22.96 -6.51
N GLY A 218 -2.06 -23.52 -7.70
CA GLY A 218 -3.39 -23.33 -8.30
C GLY A 218 -4.52 -23.69 -7.34
N ALA A 219 -4.38 -24.78 -6.58
CA ALA A 219 -5.37 -25.17 -5.59
C ALA A 219 -5.63 -24.13 -4.49
N ILE A 220 -4.59 -23.38 -4.06
CA ILE A 220 -4.71 -22.27 -3.11
C ILE A 220 -5.38 -21.08 -3.79
N GLN A 221 -4.99 -20.79 -5.05
CA GLN A 221 -5.56 -19.70 -5.85
C GLN A 221 -7.05 -19.91 -6.10
N ASP A 222 -7.44 -21.10 -6.59
CA ASP A 222 -8.86 -21.47 -6.81
C ASP A 222 -9.67 -21.34 -5.53
N ARG A 223 -9.15 -21.91 -4.43
CA ARG A 223 -9.85 -21.95 -3.14
C ARG A 223 -10.08 -20.56 -2.57
N TYR A 224 -9.06 -19.70 -2.52
CA TYR A 224 -9.10 -18.47 -1.74
C TYR A 224 -9.19 -17.19 -2.59
N LEU A 225 -8.73 -17.22 -3.83
CA LEU A 225 -8.70 -16.05 -4.71
C LEU A 225 -9.77 -16.12 -5.81
N GLY A 226 -10.15 -17.33 -6.22
CA GLY A 226 -11.20 -17.57 -7.21
C GLY A 226 -10.75 -17.26 -8.65
N VAL A 227 -9.50 -17.56 -8.93
CA VAL A 227 -8.85 -17.43 -10.24
C VAL A 227 -8.13 -18.71 -10.56
#